data_0659fcbff6a6e543579d822a8eb5f6ae
#
_entry.id   0659fcbff6a6e543579d822a8eb5f6ae
#
_cell.length_a   1.000
_cell.length_b   1.000
_cell.length_c   1.000
_cell.angle_alpha   90.00
_cell.angle_beta   90.00
_cell.angle_gamma   90.00
#
_symmetry.space_group_name_H-M   'P 1'
#
loop_
_entity.id
_entity.type
_entity.pdbx_description
1 polymer ?
#
loop_
_entity_poly.entity_id
_entity_poly.type
_entity_poly.pdbx_seq_one_letter_code
_entity_poly.pdbx_strand_id
1 'polypeptide(L)'
;MNKILKKYNDIPIAAKAALWFVFCNVLQKCVALITTPVFTRLMTPDQYGQFSIYNSWLQIFTIITTLRLNWGVFNKGMSKYKEDRDVYTVTMQTITTVLTLITFVLYIIFRDFINSIVELPTFIMIAIFAELLVTPAIDFWTIRKRYEYIYVPVVIRSILLVVANAVLGVVAVLISDEKGYARILSCVFVNIIFGSVLYVYNIIKAKRIFYKPYAVFAIKFNIPLLLHYLSQYILDQFDRVMIQKMVGMASAGIYSVAYNAAAVLRIVTQSVNNAFIPWQYEKLEEKNFKEVDNMSCVICSIVSVCAMLFCCLAPEMMSVLAGKKYIEAVYCIPPIIIGLQFSFMYSLFANVEFFYEENKYTMYISMAGAAINVVLNYFGIKYFGFIAAAYTTAICFAAFTYFHYTYMSKRVKEKENIDVFFNGKRYFLIGFITSVLCLSVMLLYGYPLIRYIIIAVAILIGWFFKNKISMIWRTIKRK
;
A
#
# COMPACT_ATOMS: atom_id res chain seq x y z
N MET A 1 3.58 -5.26 -37.48
CA MET A 1 2.34 -5.24 -36.68
C MET A 1 1.68 -6.61 -36.54
N ASN A 2 1.55 -7.40 -37.62
CA ASN A 2 0.86 -8.72 -37.60
C ASN A 2 1.49 -9.80 -36.70
N LYS A 3 2.82 -9.91 -36.54
CA LYS A 3 3.47 -10.94 -35.71
C LYS A 3 3.24 -10.71 -34.19
N ILE A 4 3.22 -9.46 -33.74
CA ILE A 4 3.00 -9.12 -32.33
C ILE A 4 1.52 -9.37 -31.96
N LEU A 5 0.59 -8.95 -32.81
CA LEU A 5 -0.83 -9.20 -32.63
C LEU A 5 -1.17 -10.71 -32.62
N LYS A 6 -0.55 -11.49 -33.50
CA LYS A 6 -0.73 -12.96 -33.52
C LYS A 6 -0.22 -13.58 -32.21
N LYS A 7 0.98 -13.22 -31.78
CA LYS A 7 1.55 -13.70 -30.52
C LYS A 7 0.73 -13.26 -29.28
N TYR A 8 0.12 -12.08 -29.31
CA TYR A 8 -0.80 -11.64 -28.27
C TYR A 8 -2.10 -12.45 -28.27
N ASN A 9 -2.64 -12.78 -29.44
CA ASN A 9 -3.87 -13.56 -29.57
C ASN A 9 -3.70 -15.02 -29.07
N ASP A 10 -2.49 -15.56 -29.17
CA ASP A 10 -2.15 -16.92 -28.72
C ASP A 10 -1.99 -17.02 -27.18
N ILE A 11 -1.92 -15.90 -26.46
CA ILE A 11 -1.82 -15.91 -24.97
C ILE A 11 -3.15 -16.37 -24.37
N PRO A 12 -3.15 -17.29 -23.39
CA PRO A 12 -4.36 -17.70 -22.66
C PRO A 12 -5.08 -16.49 -22.03
N ILE A 13 -6.41 -16.50 -22.01
CA ILE A 13 -7.22 -15.37 -21.51
C ILE A 13 -6.91 -15.00 -20.07
N ALA A 14 -6.60 -15.97 -19.22
CA ALA A 14 -6.18 -15.76 -17.84
C ALA A 14 -4.87 -14.96 -17.75
N ALA A 15 -3.89 -15.25 -18.61
CA ALA A 15 -2.62 -14.54 -18.64
C ALA A 15 -2.79 -13.13 -19.22
N LYS A 16 -3.64 -12.93 -20.25
CA LYS A 16 -4.01 -11.60 -20.74
C LYS A 16 -4.65 -10.77 -19.64
N ALA A 17 -5.63 -11.33 -18.95
CA ALA A 17 -6.31 -10.66 -17.84
C ALA A 17 -5.33 -10.25 -16.73
N ALA A 18 -4.43 -11.15 -16.33
CA ALA A 18 -3.40 -10.85 -15.33
C ALA A 18 -2.49 -9.70 -15.75
N LEU A 19 -2.00 -9.69 -17.00
CA LEU A 19 -1.16 -8.61 -17.54
C LEU A 19 -1.89 -7.26 -17.51
N TRP A 20 -3.15 -7.22 -17.95
CA TRP A 20 -3.94 -6.00 -17.95
C TRP A 20 -4.27 -5.50 -16.54
N PHE A 21 -4.53 -6.37 -15.58
CA PHE A 21 -4.74 -5.97 -14.18
C PHE A 21 -3.47 -5.41 -13.55
N VAL A 22 -2.31 -6.00 -13.83
CA VAL A 22 -1.01 -5.42 -13.41
C VAL A 22 -0.80 -4.06 -14.05
N PHE A 23 -1.05 -3.93 -15.36
CA PHE A 23 -0.96 -2.66 -16.07
C PHE A 23 -1.85 -1.57 -15.42
N CYS A 24 -3.11 -1.88 -15.10
CA CYS A 24 -4.00 -0.94 -14.42
C CYS A 24 -3.48 -0.50 -13.07
N ASN A 25 -2.95 -1.43 -12.26
CA ASN A 25 -2.39 -1.11 -10.96
C ASN A 25 -1.16 -0.19 -11.08
N VAL A 26 -0.27 -0.47 -12.03
CA VAL A 26 0.90 0.37 -12.32
C VAL A 26 0.46 1.75 -12.81
N LEU A 27 -0.49 1.81 -13.76
CA LEU A 27 -1.02 3.05 -14.30
C LEU A 27 -1.61 3.96 -13.21
N GLN A 28 -2.43 3.41 -12.32
CA GLN A 28 -3.00 4.18 -11.20
C GLN A 28 -1.92 4.80 -10.32
N LYS A 29 -0.86 4.04 -10.01
CA LYS A 29 0.28 4.54 -9.22
C LYS A 29 1.12 5.57 -10.00
N CYS A 30 1.33 5.37 -11.29
CA CYS A 30 2.03 6.34 -12.15
C CYS A 30 1.26 7.66 -12.26
N VAL A 31 -0.07 7.60 -12.41
CA VAL A 31 -0.87 8.84 -12.48
C VAL A 31 -0.83 9.59 -11.15
N ALA A 32 -0.85 8.89 -10.00
CA ALA A 32 -0.65 9.52 -8.70
C ALA A 32 0.71 10.26 -8.61
N LEU A 33 1.78 9.66 -9.15
CA LEU A 33 3.09 10.29 -9.23
C LEU A 33 3.11 11.52 -10.16
N ILE A 34 2.40 11.46 -11.29
CA ILE A 34 2.31 12.58 -12.26
C ILE A 34 1.44 13.70 -11.70
N THR A 35 0.37 13.39 -10.97
CA THR A 35 -0.54 14.41 -10.43
C THR A 35 0.01 15.08 -9.17
N THR A 36 0.86 14.40 -8.38
CA THR A 36 1.50 14.99 -7.20
C THR A 36 2.22 16.29 -7.52
N PRO A 37 3.11 16.40 -8.54
CA PRO A 37 3.75 17.66 -8.91
C PRO A 37 2.78 18.79 -9.25
N VAL A 38 1.65 18.47 -9.87
CA VAL A 38 0.64 19.46 -10.22
C VAL A 38 -0.01 20.02 -8.96
N PHE A 39 -0.48 19.15 -8.07
CA PHE A 39 -1.16 19.59 -6.85
C PHE A 39 -0.22 20.28 -5.86
N THR A 40 1.03 19.82 -5.71
CA THR A 40 2.00 20.48 -4.82
C THR A 40 2.40 21.89 -5.28
N ARG A 41 2.32 22.17 -6.59
CA ARG A 41 2.55 23.52 -7.14
C ARG A 41 1.32 24.43 -7.02
N LEU A 42 0.12 23.88 -7.17
CA LEU A 42 -1.16 24.60 -7.11
C LEU A 42 -1.64 24.86 -5.68
N MET A 43 -1.26 24.02 -4.71
CA MET A 43 -1.74 24.03 -3.33
C MET A 43 -0.62 24.42 -2.36
N THR A 44 -0.99 24.96 -1.20
CA THR A 44 -0.07 25.12 -0.08
C THR A 44 0.14 23.79 0.64
N PRO A 45 1.21 23.63 1.46
CA PRO A 45 1.39 22.45 2.30
C PRO A 45 0.18 22.14 3.19
N ASP A 46 -0.46 23.15 3.74
CA ASP A 46 -1.68 23.03 4.55
C ASP A 46 -2.83 22.46 3.75
N GLN A 47 -3.13 23.01 2.58
CA GLN A 47 -4.18 22.52 1.68
C GLN A 47 -3.92 21.08 1.18
N TYR A 48 -2.66 20.74 0.91
CA TYR A 48 -2.30 19.38 0.56
C TYR A 48 -2.40 18.43 1.76
N GLY A 49 -2.10 18.95 2.96
CA GLY A 49 -2.31 18.26 4.23
C GLY A 49 -3.77 17.91 4.47
N GLN A 50 -4.71 18.83 4.22
CA GLN A 50 -6.17 18.58 4.31
C GLN A 50 -6.57 17.37 3.45
N PHE A 51 -6.11 17.31 2.20
CA PHE A 51 -6.37 16.17 1.32
C PHE A 51 -5.72 14.87 1.82
N SER A 52 -4.52 14.94 2.37
CA SER A 52 -3.83 13.77 2.93
C SER A 52 -4.54 13.22 4.16
N ILE A 53 -4.98 14.09 5.06
CA ILE A 53 -5.71 13.72 6.28
C ILE A 53 -7.08 13.15 5.95
N TYR A 54 -7.81 13.77 5.00
CA TYR A 54 -9.03 13.19 4.46
C TYR A 54 -8.80 11.73 4.00
N ASN A 55 -7.76 11.46 3.20
CA ASN A 55 -7.44 10.10 2.75
C ASN A 55 -7.12 9.15 3.91
N SER A 56 -6.44 9.63 4.94
CA SER A 56 -6.12 8.83 6.12
C SER A 56 -7.39 8.44 6.87
N TRP A 57 -8.30 9.37 7.13
CA TRP A 57 -9.57 9.08 7.79
C TRP A 57 -10.53 8.26 6.91
N LEU A 58 -10.59 8.52 5.60
CA LEU A 58 -11.35 7.71 4.66
C LEU A 58 -10.97 6.23 4.75
N GLN A 59 -9.68 5.91 4.87
CA GLN A 59 -9.23 4.53 5.02
C GLN A 59 -9.62 3.91 6.37
N ILE A 60 -9.58 4.67 7.48
CA ILE A 60 -10.05 4.20 8.79
C ILE A 60 -11.54 3.86 8.71
N PHE A 61 -12.35 4.80 8.22
CA PHE A 61 -13.79 4.58 8.07
C PHE A 61 -14.09 3.44 7.08
N THR A 62 -13.31 3.29 6.02
CA THR A 62 -13.42 2.14 5.10
C THR A 62 -13.24 0.81 5.84
N ILE A 63 -12.26 0.70 6.75
CA ILE A 63 -12.07 -0.54 7.53
C ILE A 63 -13.30 -0.83 8.41
N ILE A 64 -13.82 0.18 9.07
CA ILE A 64 -14.97 0.06 9.96
C ILE A 64 -16.24 -0.29 9.18
N THR A 65 -16.54 0.45 8.12
CA THR A 65 -17.80 0.33 7.36
C THR A 65 -17.83 -0.87 6.43
N THR A 66 -16.67 -1.33 5.96
CA THR A 66 -16.62 -2.49 5.05
C THR A 66 -16.18 -3.77 5.73
N LEU A 67 -15.66 -3.71 6.97
CA LEU A 67 -14.96 -4.81 7.63
C LEU A 67 -13.90 -5.47 6.72
N ARG A 68 -13.39 -4.74 5.72
CA ARG A 68 -12.48 -5.27 4.67
C ARG A 68 -13.04 -6.52 3.97
N LEU A 69 -14.35 -6.63 3.80
CA LEU A 69 -15.01 -7.75 3.12
C LEU A 69 -14.52 -7.93 1.67
N ASN A 70 -14.07 -6.85 1.02
CA ASN A 70 -13.48 -6.84 -0.32
C ASN A 70 -12.12 -7.56 -0.43
N TRP A 71 -11.55 -8.04 0.69
CA TRP A 71 -10.24 -8.73 0.69
C TRP A 71 -10.39 -10.26 0.70
N GLY A 72 -9.76 -10.94 1.66
CA GLY A 72 -9.64 -12.39 1.72
C GLY A 72 -10.96 -13.15 1.58
N VAL A 73 -12.00 -12.75 2.33
CA VAL A 73 -13.29 -13.47 2.33
C VAL A 73 -14.02 -13.34 1.00
N PHE A 74 -13.93 -12.19 0.32
CA PHE A 74 -14.58 -12.02 -0.97
C PHE A 74 -13.96 -12.96 -2.02
N ASN A 75 -12.62 -13.02 -2.06
CA ASN A 75 -11.90 -13.92 -2.93
C ASN A 75 -12.28 -15.39 -2.67
N LYS A 76 -12.36 -15.80 -1.40
CA LYS A 76 -12.78 -17.15 -1.01
C LYS A 76 -14.23 -17.45 -1.43
N GLY A 77 -15.13 -16.47 -1.27
CA GLY A 77 -16.53 -16.59 -1.70
C GLY A 77 -16.67 -16.68 -3.21
N MET A 78 -15.94 -15.90 -3.99
CA MET A 78 -15.94 -15.97 -5.46
C MET A 78 -15.52 -17.34 -5.99
N SER A 79 -14.61 -18.02 -5.29
CA SER A 79 -14.20 -19.39 -5.63
C SER A 79 -15.22 -20.42 -5.16
N LYS A 80 -15.82 -20.23 -3.97
CA LYS A 80 -16.76 -21.18 -3.36
C LYS A 80 -18.16 -21.15 -4.00
N TYR A 81 -18.67 -19.95 -4.32
CA TYR A 81 -20.03 -19.71 -4.80
C TYR A 81 -20.06 -19.33 -6.28
N LYS A 82 -19.46 -20.17 -7.13
CA LYS A 82 -19.24 -19.87 -8.56
C LYS A 82 -20.53 -19.56 -9.32
N GLU A 83 -21.62 -20.27 -9.02
CA GLU A 83 -22.90 -20.13 -9.71
C GLU A 83 -23.76 -18.97 -9.18
N ASP A 84 -23.46 -18.48 -7.98
CA ASP A 84 -24.26 -17.45 -7.31
C ASP A 84 -23.44 -16.20 -6.93
N ARG A 85 -22.43 -15.89 -7.76
CA ARG A 85 -21.54 -14.75 -7.54
C ARG A 85 -22.27 -13.42 -7.47
N ASP A 86 -23.39 -13.28 -8.19
CA ASP A 86 -24.21 -12.06 -8.17
C ASP A 86 -24.81 -11.82 -6.79
N VAL A 87 -25.47 -12.84 -6.22
CA VAL A 87 -26.09 -12.73 -4.90
C VAL A 87 -25.06 -12.58 -3.80
N TYR A 88 -23.90 -13.29 -3.91
CA TYR A 88 -22.79 -13.13 -2.97
C TYR A 88 -22.26 -11.69 -3.00
N THR A 89 -22.03 -11.12 -4.18
CA THR A 89 -21.54 -9.74 -4.38
C THR A 89 -22.48 -8.73 -3.74
N VAL A 90 -23.79 -8.80 -4.03
CA VAL A 90 -24.77 -7.85 -3.51
C VAL A 90 -25.00 -8.06 -2.01
N THR A 91 -24.93 -9.29 -1.50
CA THR A 91 -24.96 -9.53 -0.05
C THR A 91 -23.81 -8.80 0.67
N MET A 92 -22.58 -8.86 0.15
CA MET A 92 -21.44 -8.12 0.71
C MET A 92 -21.66 -6.61 0.61
N GLN A 93 -22.16 -6.14 -0.51
CA GLN A 93 -22.48 -4.73 -0.73
C GLN A 93 -23.57 -4.25 0.24
N THR A 94 -24.61 -5.04 0.48
CA THR A 94 -25.68 -4.72 1.45
C THR A 94 -25.12 -4.63 2.88
N ILE A 95 -24.23 -5.53 3.28
CA ILE A 95 -23.59 -5.46 4.60
C ILE A 95 -22.80 -4.16 4.73
N THR A 96 -21.99 -3.81 3.74
CA THR A 96 -21.20 -2.57 3.79
C THR A 96 -22.08 -1.33 3.80
N THR A 97 -23.19 -1.32 3.07
CA THR A 97 -24.17 -0.24 3.09
C THR A 97 -24.81 -0.06 4.48
N VAL A 98 -25.26 -1.16 5.09
CA VAL A 98 -25.86 -1.13 6.42
C VAL A 98 -24.86 -0.64 7.46
N LEU A 99 -23.63 -1.14 7.44
CA LEU A 99 -22.58 -0.69 8.35
C LEU A 99 -22.21 0.78 8.15
N THR A 100 -22.17 1.25 6.90
CA THR A 100 -21.93 2.67 6.60
C THR A 100 -23.04 3.55 7.16
N LEU A 101 -24.30 3.14 6.99
CA LEU A 101 -25.45 3.89 7.54
C LEU A 101 -25.44 3.90 9.07
N ILE A 102 -25.16 2.77 9.72
CA ILE A 102 -25.02 2.70 11.18
C ILE A 102 -23.90 3.63 11.66
N THR A 103 -22.73 3.56 11.02
CA THR A 103 -21.58 4.41 11.39
C THR A 103 -21.89 5.88 11.13
N PHE A 104 -22.62 6.21 10.07
CA PHE A 104 -23.07 7.58 9.80
C PHE A 104 -24.04 8.10 10.86
N VAL A 105 -25.01 7.30 11.29
CA VAL A 105 -25.93 7.66 12.40
C VAL A 105 -25.15 7.90 13.69
N LEU A 106 -24.19 7.01 14.01
CA LEU A 106 -23.31 7.20 15.18
C LEU A 106 -22.47 8.48 15.04
N TYR A 107 -21.96 8.78 13.83
CA TYR A 107 -21.26 10.04 13.58
C TYR A 107 -22.16 11.26 13.85
N ILE A 108 -23.42 11.26 13.37
CA ILE A 108 -24.35 12.37 13.61
C ILE A 108 -24.62 12.57 15.11
N ILE A 109 -24.80 11.48 15.87
CA ILE A 109 -25.03 11.54 17.31
C ILE A 109 -23.82 12.11 18.06
N PHE A 110 -22.61 11.69 17.68
CA PHE A 110 -21.35 12.08 18.32
C PHE A 110 -20.55 13.09 17.48
N ARG A 111 -21.23 13.88 16.64
CA ARG A 111 -20.61 14.76 15.63
C ARG A 111 -19.50 15.63 16.18
N ASP A 112 -19.77 16.39 17.24
CA ASP A 112 -18.85 17.38 17.77
C ASP A 112 -17.62 16.70 18.40
N PHE A 113 -17.83 15.56 19.07
CA PHE A 113 -16.74 14.74 19.60
C PHE A 113 -15.88 14.14 18.49
N ILE A 114 -16.49 13.57 17.44
CA ILE A 114 -15.76 12.98 16.33
C ILE A 114 -15.01 14.07 15.54
N ASN A 115 -15.65 15.22 15.28
CA ASN A 115 -14.99 16.34 14.59
C ASN A 115 -13.79 16.88 15.38
N SER A 116 -13.83 16.91 16.72
CA SER A 116 -12.69 17.29 17.55
C SER A 116 -11.52 16.31 17.47
N ILE A 117 -11.80 15.03 17.16
CA ILE A 117 -10.79 14.00 16.96
C ILE A 117 -10.21 14.06 15.53
N VAL A 118 -11.10 14.15 14.54
CA VAL A 118 -10.75 14.04 13.12
C VAL A 118 -10.17 15.35 12.58
N GLU A 119 -10.57 16.48 13.15
CA GLU A 119 -10.23 17.85 12.72
C GLU A 119 -10.57 18.12 11.25
N LEU A 120 -11.67 17.54 10.78
CA LEU A 120 -12.26 17.82 9.49
C LEU A 120 -13.65 18.45 9.69
N PRO A 121 -14.04 19.39 8.82
CA PRO A 121 -15.36 20.02 8.90
C PRO A 121 -16.48 19.01 8.58
N THR A 122 -17.64 19.25 9.15
CA THR A 122 -18.82 18.36 9.03
C THR A 122 -19.17 18.03 7.58
N PHE A 123 -19.07 19.00 6.64
CA PHE A 123 -19.40 18.74 5.24
C PHE A 123 -18.45 17.74 4.57
N ILE A 124 -17.16 17.73 4.97
CA ILE A 124 -16.19 16.72 4.51
C ILE A 124 -16.51 15.35 5.12
N MET A 125 -16.91 15.30 6.38
CA MET A 125 -17.32 14.04 7.01
C MET A 125 -18.55 13.44 6.32
N ILE A 126 -19.55 14.27 5.99
CA ILE A 126 -20.72 13.83 5.21
C ILE A 126 -20.28 13.32 3.83
N ALA A 127 -19.35 14.01 3.17
CA ALA A 127 -18.80 13.58 1.89
C ALA A 127 -18.08 12.21 1.99
N ILE A 128 -17.32 11.96 3.07
CA ILE A 128 -16.70 10.65 3.34
C ILE A 128 -17.79 9.55 3.40
N PHE A 129 -18.85 9.74 4.18
CA PHE A 129 -19.89 8.73 4.30
C PHE A 129 -20.68 8.54 3.01
N ALA A 130 -20.95 9.61 2.26
CA ALA A 130 -21.58 9.52 0.93
C ALA A 130 -20.72 8.71 -0.05
N GLU A 131 -19.42 8.91 -0.04
CA GLU A 131 -18.48 8.13 -0.84
C GLU A 131 -18.44 6.66 -0.41
N LEU A 132 -18.39 6.39 0.90
CA LEU A 132 -18.33 5.03 1.46
C LEU A 132 -19.59 4.21 1.21
N LEU A 133 -20.73 4.84 0.97
CA LEU A 133 -21.95 4.11 0.58
C LEU A 133 -21.82 3.40 -0.76
N VAL A 134 -21.05 3.96 -1.69
CA VAL A 134 -21.03 3.48 -3.08
C VAL A 134 -19.69 2.93 -3.53
N THR A 135 -18.57 3.39 -2.98
CA THR A 135 -17.23 2.96 -3.41
C THR A 135 -16.91 1.48 -3.19
N PRO A 136 -17.41 0.78 -2.14
CA PRO A 136 -17.18 -0.65 -2.00
C PRO A 136 -17.71 -1.47 -3.20
N ALA A 137 -18.75 -0.97 -3.89
CA ALA A 137 -19.27 -1.61 -5.10
C ALA A 137 -18.24 -1.67 -6.23
N ILE A 138 -17.34 -0.68 -6.32
CA ILE A 138 -16.25 -0.65 -7.30
C ILE A 138 -15.29 -1.83 -7.06
N ASP A 139 -14.92 -2.06 -5.81
CA ASP A 139 -14.01 -3.13 -5.43
C ASP A 139 -14.64 -4.51 -5.67
N PHE A 140 -15.85 -4.72 -5.19
CA PHE A 140 -16.58 -5.97 -5.39
C PHE A 140 -16.75 -6.30 -6.87
N TRP A 141 -17.18 -5.33 -7.68
CA TRP A 141 -17.31 -5.50 -9.12
C TRP A 141 -15.96 -5.83 -9.78
N THR A 142 -14.91 -5.11 -9.40
CA THR A 142 -13.56 -5.30 -9.97
C THR A 142 -13.01 -6.69 -9.67
N ILE A 143 -13.12 -7.14 -8.41
CA ILE A 143 -12.64 -8.46 -8.00
C ILE A 143 -13.46 -9.55 -8.69
N ARG A 144 -14.78 -9.40 -8.74
CA ARG A 144 -15.63 -10.32 -9.45
C ARG A 144 -15.22 -10.47 -10.92
N LYS A 145 -15.02 -9.36 -11.63
CA LYS A 145 -14.55 -9.38 -13.03
C LYS A 145 -13.19 -10.05 -13.19
N ARG A 146 -12.31 -9.98 -12.20
CA ARG A 146 -11.05 -10.76 -12.19
C ARG A 146 -11.30 -12.27 -12.18
N TYR A 147 -12.25 -12.74 -11.37
CA TYR A 147 -12.62 -14.14 -11.31
C TYR A 147 -13.36 -14.64 -12.56
N GLU A 148 -13.95 -13.72 -13.32
CA GLU A 148 -14.58 -14.00 -14.61
C GLU A 148 -13.59 -13.86 -15.80
N TYR A 149 -12.34 -13.48 -15.54
CA TYR A 149 -11.31 -13.13 -16.54
C TYR A 149 -11.74 -12.01 -17.52
N ILE A 150 -12.69 -11.18 -17.13
CA ILE A 150 -13.22 -10.06 -17.89
C ILE A 150 -12.40 -8.82 -17.54
N TYR A 151 -11.36 -8.52 -18.32
CA TYR A 151 -10.43 -7.42 -18.02
C TYR A 151 -10.76 -6.10 -18.72
N VAL A 152 -11.32 -6.12 -19.95
CA VAL A 152 -11.51 -4.92 -20.75
C VAL A 152 -12.37 -3.85 -20.04
N PRO A 153 -13.56 -4.14 -19.49
CA PRO A 153 -14.34 -3.13 -18.76
C PRO A 153 -13.62 -2.62 -17.51
N VAL A 154 -12.83 -3.46 -16.85
CA VAL A 154 -12.05 -3.06 -15.66
C VAL A 154 -10.95 -2.07 -16.06
N VAL A 155 -10.25 -2.32 -17.17
CA VAL A 155 -9.24 -1.42 -17.72
C VAL A 155 -9.84 -0.07 -18.08
N ILE A 156 -10.92 -0.07 -18.88
CA ILE A 156 -11.60 1.17 -19.31
C ILE A 156 -12.06 1.97 -18.10
N ARG A 157 -12.76 1.35 -17.16
CA ARG A 157 -13.21 2.00 -15.94
C ARG A 157 -12.03 2.56 -15.13
N SER A 158 -10.94 1.80 -14.97
CA SER A 158 -9.78 2.25 -14.21
C SER A 158 -9.12 3.47 -14.83
N ILE A 159 -8.96 3.49 -16.15
CA ILE A 159 -8.43 4.64 -16.90
C ILE A 159 -9.35 5.86 -16.75
N LEU A 160 -10.64 5.68 -17.00
CA LEU A 160 -11.63 6.76 -16.89
C LEU A 160 -11.66 7.37 -15.48
N LEU A 161 -11.68 6.54 -14.44
CA LEU A 161 -11.69 6.99 -13.05
C LEU A 161 -10.43 7.81 -12.72
N VAL A 162 -9.26 7.34 -13.13
CA VAL A 162 -7.99 8.00 -12.85
C VAL A 162 -7.87 9.32 -13.60
N VAL A 163 -8.25 9.33 -14.90
CA VAL A 163 -8.24 10.55 -15.71
C VAL A 163 -9.27 11.57 -15.20
N ALA A 164 -10.49 11.13 -14.87
CA ALA A 164 -11.52 11.99 -14.30
C ALA A 164 -11.06 12.62 -12.98
N ASN A 165 -10.46 11.83 -12.07
CA ASN A 165 -9.91 12.34 -10.82
C ASN A 165 -8.77 13.34 -11.01
N ALA A 166 -7.91 13.13 -12.01
CA ALA A 166 -6.83 14.05 -12.32
C ALA A 166 -7.37 15.36 -12.90
N VAL A 167 -8.19 15.27 -13.95
CA VAL A 167 -8.72 16.45 -14.68
C VAL A 167 -9.64 17.27 -13.81
N LEU A 168 -10.68 16.65 -13.23
CA LEU A 168 -11.64 17.37 -12.36
C LEU A 168 -10.96 17.90 -11.09
N GLY A 169 -9.98 17.17 -10.55
CA GLY A 169 -9.19 17.63 -9.42
C GLY A 169 -8.40 18.90 -9.74
N VAL A 170 -7.73 18.95 -10.90
CA VAL A 170 -6.98 20.14 -11.34
C VAL A 170 -7.93 21.31 -11.61
N VAL A 171 -9.02 21.08 -12.32
CA VAL A 171 -10.03 22.12 -12.60
C VAL A 171 -10.59 22.67 -11.29
N ALA A 172 -11.03 21.82 -10.37
CA ALA A 172 -11.58 22.26 -9.09
C ALA A 172 -10.59 23.10 -8.26
N VAL A 173 -9.30 22.71 -8.24
CA VAL A 173 -8.25 23.44 -7.52
C VAL A 173 -7.93 24.79 -8.19
N LEU A 174 -8.05 24.90 -9.52
CA LEU A 174 -7.79 26.15 -10.24
C LEU A 174 -8.90 27.19 -10.05
N ILE A 175 -10.18 26.76 -9.92
CA ILE A 175 -11.33 27.66 -9.84
C ILE A 175 -11.74 27.99 -8.41
N SER A 176 -11.17 27.35 -7.40
CA SER A 176 -11.53 27.52 -5.98
C SER A 176 -10.43 28.19 -5.18
N ASP A 177 -10.82 29.07 -4.28
CA ASP A 177 -9.93 29.64 -3.27
C ASP A 177 -9.58 28.62 -2.18
N GLU A 178 -10.52 27.77 -1.79
CA GLU A 178 -10.37 26.67 -0.82
C GLU A 178 -9.88 25.38 -1.51
N LYS A 179 -8.66 25.44 -2.04
CA LYS A 179 -8.08 24.41 -2.92
C LYS A 179 -8.04 23.02 -2.30
N GLY A 180 -7.81 22.93 -0.99
CA GLY A 180 -7.76 21.65 -0.27
C GLY A 180 -9.12 20.93 -0.29
N TYR A 181 -10.17 21.64 0.08
CA TYR A 181 -11.52 21.09 0.05
C TYR A 181 -12.03 20.87 -1.38
N ALA A 182 -11.70 21.76 -2.31
CA ALA A 182 -12.03 21.57 -3.72
C ALA A 182 -11.43 20.27 -4.28
N ARG A 183 -10.18 19.97 -3.92
CA ARG A 183 -9.53 18.71 -4.29
C ARG A 183 -10.22 17.49 -3.68
N ILE A 184 -10.62 17.57 -2.41
CA ILE A 184 -11.36 16.49 -1.73
C ILE A 184 -12.70 16.26 -2.43
N LEU A 185 -13.51 17.32 -2.56
CA LEU A 185 -14.86 17.21 -3.13
C LEU A 185 -14.87 16.74 -4.58
N SER A 186 -13.89 17.15 -5.40
CA SER A 186 -13.75 16.64 -6.76
C SER A 186 -13.47 15.12 -6.79
N CYS A 187 -12.64 14.64 -5.86
CA CYS A 187 -12.36 13.20 -5.72
C CYS A 187 -13.61 12.43 -5.29
N VAL A 188 -14.29 12.90 -4.27
CA VAL A 188 -15.56 12.34 -3.77
C VAL A 188 -16.60 12.28 -4.89
N PHE A 189 -16.78 13.37 -5.65
CA PHE A 189 -17.75 13.45 -6.74
C PHE A 189 -17.49 12.38 -7.81
N VAL A 190 -16.24 12.25 -8.26
CA VAL A 190 -15.85 11.21 -9.23
C VAL A 190 -16.12 9.82 -8.67
N ASN A 191 -15.71 9.56 -7.44
CA ASN A 191 -15.88 8.25 -6.81
C ASN A 191 -17.36 7.91 -6.59
N ILE A 192 -18.20 8.88 -6.24
CA ILE A 192 -19.66 8.70 -6.12
C ILE A 192 -20.26 8.35 -7.48
N ILE A 193 -19.92 9.04 -8.56
CA ILE A 193 -20.47 8.74 -9.90
C ILE A 193 -20.12 7.30 -10.30
N PHE A 194 -18.85 6.94 -10.29
CA PHE A 194 -18.43 5.60 -10.67
C PHE A 194 -18.95 4.53 -9.72
N GLY A 195 -18.95 4.82 -8.43
CA GLY A 195 -19.47 3.93 -7.39
C GLY A 195 -20.98 3.68 -7.55
N SER A 196 -21.78 4.74 -7.76
CA SER A 196 -23.23 4.62 -7.92
C SER A 196 -23.63 3.81 -9.14
N VAL A 197 -22.96 4.02 -10.28
CA VAL A 197 -23.21 3.23 -11.50
C VAL A 197 -22.97 1.74 -11.23
N LEU A 198 -21.87 1.39 -10.59
CA LEU A 198 -21.56 0.00 -10.30
C LEU A 198 -22.39 -0.57 -9.15
N TYR A 199 -22.78 0.28 -8.19
CA TYR A 199 -23.68 -0.08 -7.10
C TYR A 199 -25.04 -0.55 -7.65
N VAL A 200 -25.64 0.26 -8.53
CA VAL A 200 -26.91 -0.07 -9.20
C VAL A 200 -26.76 -1.27 -10.13
N TYR A 201 -25.66 -1.33 -10.91
CA TYR A 201 -25.38 -2.47 -11.78
C TYR A 201 -25.34 -3.81 -11.01
N ASN A 202 -24.65 -3.86 -9.87
CA ASN A 202 -24.57 -5.05 -9.05
C ASN A 202 -25.97 -5.49 -8.55
N ILE A 203 -26.80 -4.54 -8.09
CA ILE A 203 -28.17 -4.82 -7.61
C ILE A 203 -29.04 -5.37 -8.73
N ILE A 204 -29.02 -4.75 -9.91
CA ILE A 204 -29.84 -5.19 -11.06
C ILE A 204 -29.46 -6.62 -11.50
N LYS A 205 -28.19 -6.99 -11.39
CA LYS A 205 -27.71 -8.32 -11.78
C LYS A 205 -28.07 -9.42 -10.79
N ALA A 206 -28.32 -9.06 -9.54
CA ALA A 206 -28.58 -10.05 -8.49
C ALA A 206 -30.08 -10.41 -8.41
N LYS A 207 -30.38 -11.70 -8.28
CA LYS A 207 -31.74 -12.19 -8.05
C LYS A 207 -32.27 -11.89 -6.63
N ARG A 208 -31.35 -11.66 -5.69
CA ARG A 208 -31.65 -11.34 -4.28
C ARG A 208 -30.67 -10.29 -3.78
N ILE A 209 -31.14 -9.33 -2.99
CA ILE A 209 -30.31 -8.26 -2.40
C ILE A 209 -29.50 -8.78 -1.20
N PHE A 210 -30.01 -9.78 -0.47
CA PHE A 210 -29.37 -10.29 0.73
C PHE A 210 -29.62 -11.80 0.90
N TYR A 211 -28.56 -12.53 1.27
CA TYR A 211 -28.66 -13.94 1.61
C TYR A 211 -27.88 -14.24 2.90
N LYS A 212 -28.62 -14.51 3.98
CA LYS A 212 -28.08 -14.70 5.34
C LYS A 212 -26.91 -15.67 5.44
N PRO A 213 -26.89 -16.86 4.79
CA PRO A 213 -25.76 -17.77 4.88
C PRO A 213 -24.44 -17.16 4.37
N TYR A 214 -24.49 -16.34 3.31
CA TYR A 214 -23.30 -15.64 2.79
C TYR A 214 -22.82 -14.56 3.73
N ALA A 215 -23.75 -13.83 4.33
CA ALA A 215 -23.42 -12.81 5.34
C ALA A 215 -22.74 -13.45 6.56
N VAL A 216 -23.31 -14.52 7.10
CA VAL A 216 -22.75 -15.24 8.27
C VAL A 216 -21.34 -15.80 7.95
N PHE A 217 -21.17 -16.40 6.78
CA PHE A 217 -19.85 -16.88 6.32
C PHE A 217 -18.82 -15.74 6.28
N ALA A 218 -19.18 -14.61 5.66
CA ALA A 218 -18.28 -13.49 5.47
C ALA A 218 -17.89 -12.83 6.80
N ILE A 219 -18.87 -12.59 7.68
CA ILE A 219 -18.64 -11.96 8.97
C ILE A 219 -17.78 -12.86 9.87
N LYS A 220 -18.12 -14.14 10.01
CA LYS A 220 -17.32 -15.09 10.81
C LYS A 220 -15.88 -15.20 10.33
N PHE A 221 -15.66 -15.15 9.03
CA PHE A 221 -14.30 -15.21 8.46
C PHE A 221 -13.51 -13.93 8.71
N ASN A 222 -14.16 -12.76 8.59
CA ASN A 222 -13.43 -11.48 8.53
C ASN A 222 -13.28 -10.78 9.88
N ILE A 223 -14.19 -10.96 10.84
CA ILE A 223 -14.09 -10.32 12.18
C ILE A 223 -12.74 -10.61 12.86
N PRO A 224 -12.21 -11.84 12.90
CA PRO A 224 -10.92 -12.10 13.52
C PRO A 224 -9.75 -11.37 12.84
N LEU A 225 -9.88 -11.07 11.53
CA LEU A 225 -8.86 -10.39 10.75
C LEU A 225 -8.93 -8.86 10.85
N LEU A 226 -10.00 -8.31 11.42
CA LEU A 226 -10.21 -6.86 11.48
C LEU A 226 -9.11 -6.15 12.26
N LEU A 227 -8.69 -6.72 13.40
CA LEU A 227 -7.60 -6.17 14.21
C LEU A 227 -6.27 -6.17 13.45
N HIS A 228 -6.00 -7.20 12.66
CA HIS A 228 -4.83 -7.23 11.78
C HIS A 228 -4.88 -6.12 10.72
N TYR A 229 -6.02 -5.92 10.05
CA TYR A 229 -6.17 -4.86 9.05
C TYR A 229 -6.03 -3.46 9.65
N LEU A 230 -6.56 -3.25 10.85
CA LEU A 230 -6.42 -1.99 11.57
C LEU A 230 -4.97 -1.74 11.97
N SER A 231 -4.27 -2.77 12.45
CA SER A 231 -2.84 -2.69 12.80
C SER A 231 -1.97 -2.34 11.59
N GLN A 232 -2.22 -2.96 10.43
CA GLN A 232 -1.53 -2.62 9.19
C GLN A 232 -1.78 -1.18 8.77
N TYR A 233 -3.00 -0.69 8.93
CA TYR A 233 -3.32 0.69 8.64
C TYR A 233 -2.57 1.66 9.58
N ILE A 234 -2.53 1.37 10.88
CA ILE A 234 -1.80 2.19 11.86
C ILE A 234 -0.33 2.30 11.46
N LEU A 235 0.30 1.18 11.11
CA LEU A 235 1.70 1.15 10.67
C LEU A 235 1.95 1.95 9.37
N ASP A 236 0.97 2.05 8.47
CA ASP A 236 1.15 2.63 7.14
C ASP A 236 0.72 4.11 7.04
N GLN A 237 -0.24 4.56 7.87
CA GLN A 237 -0.92 5.83 7.63
C GLN A 237 -1.14 6.70 8.87
N PHE A 238 -1.13 6.11 10.08
CA PHE A 238 -1.56 6.83 11.28
C PHE A 238 -0.56 7.91 11.73
N ASP A 239 0.68 7.82 11.32
CA ASP A 239 1.71 8.83 11.51
C ASP A 239 1.27 10.22 11.01
N ARG A 240 0.55 10.30 9.88
CA ARG A 240 0.03 11.57 9.33
C ARG A 240 -1.02 12.20 10.24
N VAL A 241 -1.89 11.38 10.81
CA VAL A 241 -2.91 11.83 11.78
C VAL A 241 -2.23 12.34 13.06
N MET A 242 -1.19 11.66 13.52
CA MET A 242 -0.43 12.10 14.70
C MET A 242 0.34 13.40 14.42
N ILE A 243 0.97 13.52 13.24
CA ILE A 243 1.66 14.76 12.84
C ILE A 243 0.68 15.92 12.76
N GLN A 244 -0.50 15.72 12.14
CA GLN A 244 -1.53 16.76 12.10
C GLN A 244 -1.87 17.26 13.50
N LYS A 245 -2.18 16.35 14.43
CA LYS A 245 -2.61 16.71 15.77
C LYS A 245 -1.53 17.34 16.64
N MET A 246 -0.28 16.94 16.46
CA MET A 246 0.81 17.34 17.35
C MET A 246 1.62 18.50 16.80
N VAL A 247 1.67 18.68 15.47
CA VAL A 247 2.50 19.71 14.81
C VAL A 247 1.67 20.61 13.89
N GLY A 248 0.72 20.04 13.15
CA GLY A 248 -0.20 20.77 12.27
C GLY A 248 -0.35 20.19 10.87
N MET A 249 -1.33 20.73 10.17
CA MET A 249 -1.78 20.26 8.86
C MET A 249 -0.70 20.38 7.79
N ALA A 250 0.04 21.50 7.77
CA ALA A 250 1.13 21.75 6.83
C ALA A 250 2.23 20.67 6.93
N SER A 251 2.63 20.31 8.16
CA SER A 251 3.65 19.28 8.41
C SER A 251 3.16 17.89 7.96
N ALA A 252 1.88 17.57 8.15
CA ALA A 252 1.28 16.34 7.62
C ALA A 252 1.29 16.32 6.08
N GLY A 253 1.07 17.47 5.44
CA GLY A 253 1.17 17.64 3.99
C GLY A 253 2.59 17.41 3.47
N ILE A 254 3.59 18.03 4.10
CA ILE A 254 5.02 17.88 3.76
C ILE A 254 5.44 16.40 3.90
N TYR A 255 5.10 15.76 5.01
CA TYR A 255 5.38 14.34 5.27
C TYR A 255 4.74 13.42 4.22
N SER A 256 3.50 13.72 3.82
CA SER A 256 2.77 12.93 2.83
C SER A 256 3.39 13.00 1.43
N VAL A 257 3.98 14.15 1.06
CA VAL A 257 4.72 14.28 -0.20
C VAL A 257 5.99 13.41 -0.18
N ALA A 258 6.74 13.38 0.95
CA ALA A 258 7.88 12.47 1.11
C ALA A 258 7.48 11.00 0.96
N TYR A 259 6.35 10.62 1.54
CA TYR A 259 5.82 9.26 1.42
C TYR A 259 5.41 8.90 -0.01
N ASN A 260 4.83 9.85 -0.76
CA ASN A 260 4.50 9.67 -2.17
C ASN A 260 5.77 9.51 -3.03
N ALA A 261 6.85 10.25 -2.73
CA ALA A 261 8.14 10.06 -3.37
C ALA A 261 8.69 8.64 -3.11
N ALA A 262 8.67 8.18 -1.86
CA ALA A 262 9.13 6.85 -1.49
C ALA A 262 8.22 5.71 -2.01
N ALA A 263 6.97 5.99 -2.40
CA ALA A 263 6.04 4.99 -2.91
C ALA A 263 6.54 4.26 -4.17
N VAL A 264 7.46 4.86 -4.93
CA VAL A 264 8.11 4.20 -6.07
C VAL A 264 8.87 2.96 -5.60
N LEU A 265 9.66 3.07 -4.53
CA LEU A 265 10.35 1.90 -3.97
C LEU A 265 9.36 0.86 -3.44
N ARG A 266 8.25 1.27 -2.83
CA ARG A 266 7.17 0.36 -2.39
C ARG A 266 6.61 -0.46 -3.56
N ILE A 267 6.42 0.16 -4.74
CA ILE A 267 5.95 -0.54 -5.95
C ILE A 267 6.95 -1.61 -6.36
N VAL A 268 8.24 -1.28 -6.35
CA VAL A 268 9.33 -2.22 -6.70
C VAL A 268 9.35 -3.38 -5.72
N THR A 269 9.40 -3.11 -4.42
CA THR A 269 9.47 -4.16 -3.38
C THR A 269 8.26 -5.09 -3.40
N GLN A 270 7.04 -4.55 -3.56
CA GLN A 270 5.82 -5.36 -3.69
C GLN A 270 5.82 -6.22 -4.95
N SER A 271 6.29 -5.69 -6.08
CA SER A 271 6.36 -6.42 -7.33
C SER A 271 7.36 -7.57 -7.26
N VAL A 272 8.51 -7.32 -6.64
CA VAL A 272 9.54 -8.34 -6.41
C VAL A 272 9.01 -9.44 -5.48
N ASN A 273 8.40 -9.07 -4.36
CA ASN A 273 7.83 -10.04 -3.41
C ASN A 273 6.75 -10.92 -4.06
N ASN A 274 5.81 -10.29 -4.79
CA ASN A 274 4.73 -11.04 -5.47
C ASN A 274 5.26 -12.03 -6.53
N ALA A 275 6.36 -11.70 -7.20
CA ALA A 275 7.00 -12.60 -8.14
C ALA A 275 7.80 -13.72 -7.44
N PHE A 276 8.31 -13.45 -6.24
CA PHE A 276 9.16 -14.34 -5.47
C PHE A 276 8.36 -15.40 -4.67
N ILE A 277 7.18 -15.08 -4.16
CA ILE A 277 6.36 -15.97 -3.32
C ILE A 277 6.16 -17.37 -3.94
N PRO A 278 5.73 -17.54 -5.21
CA PRO A 278 5.49 -18.86 -5.77
C PRO A 278 6.76 -19.72 -5.80
N TRP A 279 7.89 -19.13 -6.18
CA TRP A 279 9.18 -19.81 -6.18
C TRP A 279 9.64 -20.18 -4.77
N GLN A 280 9.45 -19.29 -3.81
CA GLN A 280 9.78 -19.52 -2.40
C GLN A 280 8.99 -20.71 -1.85
N TYR A 281 7.68 -20.79 -2.14
CA TYR A 281 6.81 -21.88 -1.70
C TYR A 281 7.21 -23.22 -2.33
N GLU A 282 7.49 -23.25 -3.64
CA GLU A 282 7.97 -24.44 -4.33
C GLU A 282 9.26 -24.98 -3.69
N LYS A 283 10.23 -24.10 -3.39
CA LYS A 283 11.48 -24.49 -2.75
C LYS A 283 11.33 -24.92 -1.29
N LEU A 284 10.34 -24.38 -0.60
CA LEU A 284 9.97 -24.83 0.76
C LEU A 284 9.34 -26.23 0.72
N GLU A 285 8.48 -26.54 -0.26
CA GLU A 285 7.92 -27.88 -0.48
C GLU A 285 9.03 -28.89 -0.80
N GLU A 286 10.03 -28.51 -1.62
CA GLU A 286 11.22 -29.31 -1.92
C GLU A 286 12.20 -29.43 -0.74
N LYS A 287 11.96 -28.73 0.38
CA LYS A 287 12.86 -28.63 1.53
C LYS A 287 14.25 -28.10 1.19
N ASN A 288 14.37 -27.32 0.12
CA ASN A 288 15.63 -26.71 -0.31
C ASN A 288 15.86 -25.36 0.38
N PHE A 289 15.99 -25.41 1.69
CA PHE A 289 16.08 -24.22 2.57
C PHE A 289 17.31 -23.35 2.29
N LYS A 290 18.43 -23.97 1.92
CA LYS A 290 19.66 -23.24 1.59
C LYS A 290 19.51 -22.37 0.34
N GLU A 291 18.79 -22.86 -0.65
CA GLU A 291 18.52 -22.10 -1.87
C GLU A 291 17.57 -20.93 -1.57
N VAL A 292 16.54 -21.14 -0.73
CA VAL A 292 15.64 -20.09 -0.27
C VAL A 292 16.40 -18.97 0.47
N ASP A 293 17.28 -19.31 1.42
CA ASP A 293 18.11 -18.34 2.14
C ASP A 293 18.99 -17.53 1.19
N ASN A 294 19.74 -18.21 0.32
CA ASN A 294 20.65 -17.55 -0.60
C ASN A 294 19.93 -16.62 -1.57
N MET A 295 18.82 -17.05 -2.17
CA MET A 295 18.07 -16.26 -3.11
C MET A 295 17.40 -15.06 -2.42
N SER A 296 16.79 -15.27 -1.25
CA SER A 296 16.22 -14.20 -0.45
C SER A 296 17.25 -13.14 -0.06
N CYS A 297 18.47 -13.57 0.33
CA CYS A 297 19.57 -12.67 0.65
C CYS A 297 20.02 -11.85 -0.57
N VAL A 298 20.12 -12.46 -1.76
CA VAL A 298 20.47 -11.75 -3.00
C VAL A 298 19.41 -10.73 -3.39
N ILE A 299 18.13 -11.10 -3.33
CA ILE A 299 17.03 -10.19 -3.64
C ILE A 299 16.99 -9.03 -2.63
N CYS A 300 17.21 -9.31 -1.35
CA CYS A 300 17.30 -8.30 -0.31
C CYS A 300 18.45 -7.31 -0.60
N SER A 301 19.61 -7.80 -1.04
CA SER A 301 20.77 -6.97 -1.41
C SER A 301 20.47 -6.09 -2.62
N ILE A 302 19.77 -6.61 -3.64
CA ILE A 302 19.34 -5.81 -4.81
C ILE A 302 18.39 -4.70 -4.38
N VAL A 303 17.41 -5.01 -3.53
CA VAL A 303 16.47 -4.00 -3.00
C VAL A 303 17.21 -2.95 -2.16
N SER A 304 18.24 -3.34 -1.41
CA SER A 304 19.10 -2.42 -0.65
C SER A 304 19.85 -1.44 -1.55
N VAL A 305 20.40 -1.91 -2.66
CA VAL A 305 21.03 -1.02 -3.65
C VAL A 305 20.02 -0.07 -4.25
N CYS A 306 18.82 -0.54 -4.61
CA CYS A 306 17.74 0.34 -5.07
C CYS A 306 17.39 1.38 -4.01
N ALA A 307 17.25 1.00 -2.74
CA ALA A 307 16.96 1.91 -1.63
C ALA A 307 18.01 3.03 -1.54
N MET A 308 19.31 2.69 -1.59
CA MET A 308 20.40 3.66 -1.60
C MET A 308 20.31 4.61 -2.81
N LEU A 309 20.06 4.08 -4.01
CA LEU A 309 19.92 4.90 -5.22
C LEU A 309 18.74 5.88 -5.12
N PHE A 310 17.61 5.45 -4.55
CA PHE A 310 16.48 6.34 -4.28
C PHE A 310 16.84 7.44 -3.27
N CYS A 311 17.60 7.15 -2.22
CA CYS A 311 18.11 8.17 -1.31
C CYS A 311 19.05 9.17 -1.99
N CYS A 312 19.92 8.70 -2.89
CA CYS A 312 20.78 9.59 -3.68
C CYS A 312 19.98 10.53 -4.59
N LEU A 313 18.84 10.09 -5.11
CA LEU A 313 17.96 10.88 -5.99
C LEU A 313 16.89 11.67 -5.21
N ALA A 314 16.85 11.61 -3.89
CA ALA A 314 15.80 12.24 -3.09
C ALA A 314 15.66 13.77 -3.35
N PRO A 315 16.75 14.58 -3.44
CA PRO A 315 16.63 16.00 -3.77
C PRO A 315 16.02 16.25 -5.15
N GLU A 316 16.40 15.49 -6.16
CA GLU A 316 15.86 15.57 -7.53
C GLU A 316 14.39 15.14 -7.56
N MET A 317 14.06 14.05 -6.88
CA MET A 317 12.68 13.60 -6.75
C MET A 317 11.82 14.67 -6.11
N MET A 318 12.29 15.33 -5.05
CA MET A 318 11.57 16.41 -4.41
C MET A 318 11.47 17.65 -5.30
N SER A 319 12.50 17.99 -6.05
CA SER A 319 12.45 19.14 -6.99
C SER A 319 11.41 18.91 -8.11
N VAL A 320 11.24 17.67 -8.55
CA VAL A 320 10.24 17.29 -9.57
C VAL A 320 8.85 17.19 -8.98
N LEU A 321 8.71 16.48 -7.83
CA LEU A 321 7.42 16.17 -7.21
C LEU A 321 6.81 17.33 -6.43
N ALA A 322 7.63 18.25 -5.91
CA ALA A 322 7.17 19.31 -5.05
C ALA A 322 7.88 20.64 -5.33
N GLY A 323 7.20 21.75 -5.06
CA GLY A 323 7.81 23.05 -5.11
C GLY A 323 8.69 23.33 -3.86
N LYS A 324 9.37 24.48 -3.85
CA LYS A 324 10.26 24.93 -2.74
C LYS A 324 9.60 24.88 -1.36
N LYS A 325 8.26 25.01 -1.30
CA LYS A 325 7.46 24.96 -0.05
C LYS A 325 7.53 23.62 0.68
N TYR A 326 7.96 22.54 0.02
CA TYR A 326 8.01 21.18 0.56
C TYR A 326 9.45 20.67 0.72
N ILE A 327 10.45 21.56 0.65
CA ILE A 327 11.87 21.16 0.62
C ILE A 327 12.28 20.32 1.84
N GLU A 328 11.69 20.58 3.01
CA GLU A 328 11.95 19.83 4.24
C GLU A 328 11.59 18.34 4.14
N ALA A 329 10.66 17.99 3.23
CA ALA A 329 10.26 16.60 2.99
C ALA A 329 11.44 15.72 2.54
N VAL A 330 12.50 16.31 1.97
CA VAL A 330 13.69 15.55 1.53
C VAL A 330 14.34 14.78 2.67
N TYR A 331 14.30 15.32 3.89
CA TYR A 331 14.88 14.69 5.09
C TYR A 331 14.01 13.55 5.66
N CYS A 332 12.74 13.47 5.27
CA CYS A 332 11.87 12.33 5.60
C CYS A 332 12.10 11.12 4.69
N ILE A 333 12.63 11.33 3.46
CA ILE A 333 12.74 10.27 2.45
C ILE A 333 13.67 9.12 2.88
N PRO A 334 14.91 9.36 3.36
CA PRO A 334 15.80 8.27 3.74
C PRO A 334 15.24 7.37 4.85
N PRO A 335 14.74 7.88 5.99
CA PRO A 335 14.15 6.99 6.99
C PRO A 335 12.89 6.26 6.49
N ILE A 336 12.03 6.87 5.65
CA ILE A 336 10.90 6.16 5.02
C ILE A 336 11.41 5.02 4.14
N ILE A 337 12.45 5.24 3.35
CA ILE A 337 13.06 4.22 2.47
C ILE A 337 13.66 3.08 3.30
N ILE A 338 14.34 3.40 4.42
CA ILE A 338 14.85 2.39 5.37
C ILE A 338 13.69 1.56 5.94
N GLY A 339 12.60 2.21 6.33
CA GLY A 339 11.39 1.51 6.78
C GLY A 339 10.81 0.57 5.71
N LEU A 340 10.76 1.00 4.45
CA LEU A 340 10.33 0.17 3.32
C LEU A 340 11.27 -1.01 3.05
N GLN A 341 12.58 -0.82 3.24
CA GLN A 341 13.58 -1.88 3.15
C GLN A 341 13.34 -2.96 4.21
N PHE A 342 13.17 -2.56 5.49
CA PHE A 342 12.85 -3.51 6.55
C PHE A 342 11.47 -4.15 6.35
N SER A 343 10.48 -3.40 5.87
CA SER A 343 9.17 -3.95 5.49
C SER A 343 9.27 -5.02 4.40
N PHE A 344 10.17 -4.86 3.45
CA PHE A 344 10.46 -5.89 2.45
C PHE A 344 11.13 -7.12 3.08
N MET A 345 12.13 -6.93 3.95
CA MET A 345 12.80 -8.04 4.64
C MET A 345 11.81 -8.85 5.50
N TYR A 346 10.96 -8.16 6.24
CA TYR A 346 9.89 -8.80 7.00
C TYR A 346 8.99 -9.66 6.12
N SER A 347 8.64 -9.18 4.91
CA SER A 347 7.76 -9.93 4.02
C SER A 347 8.35 -11.26 3.57
N LEU A 348 9.68 -11.36 3.43
CA LEU A 348 10.35 -12.63 3.11
C LEU A 348 10.18 -13.68 4.23
N PHE A 349 10.21 -13.23 5.49
CA PHE A 349 10.01 -14.10 6.65
C PHE A 349 8.52 -14.44 6.86
N ALA A 350 7.65 -13.46 6.71
CA ALA A 350 6.21 -13.64 6.80
C ALA A 350 5.66 -14.61 5.75
N ASN A 351 6.22 -14.64 4.54
CA ASN A 351 5.86 -15.62 3.52
C ASN A 351 6.06 -17.06 4.02
N VAL A 352 7.14 -17.32 4.77
CA VAL A 352 7.41 -18.63 5.37
C VAL A 352 6.41 -18.95 6.48
N GLU A 353 6.05 -17.95 7.31
CA GLU A 353 5.01 -18.11 8.33
C GLU A 353 3.66 -18.46 7.70
N PHE A 354 3.30 -17.80 6.59
CA PHE A 354 2.07 -18.11 5.84
C PHE A 354 2.10 -19.50 5.18
N PHE A 355 3.26 -19.93 4.69
CA PHE A 355 3.44 -21.28 4.16
C PHE A 355 3.14 -22.35 5.22
N TYR A 356 3.56 -22.12 6.47
CA TYR A 356 3.30 -23.00 7.60
C TYR A 356 1.97 -22.72 8.33
N GLU A 357 1.10 -21.86 7.80
CA GLU A 357 -0.23 -21.48 8.33
C GLU A 357 -0.20 -20.84 9.74
N GLU A 358 0.88 -20.12 10.08
CA GLU A 358 1.08 -19.49 11.40
C GLU A 358 0.38 -18.10 11.52
N ASN A 359 -0.81 -17.96 10.96
CA ASN A 359 -1.54 -16.69 10.79
C ASN A 359 -1.84 -15.98 12.12
N LYS A 360 -2.07 -16.72 13.21
CA LYS A 360 -2.42 -16.11 14.51
C LYS A 360 -1.27 -15.28 15.10
N TYR A 361 -0.05 -15.78 14.98
CA TYR A 361 1.11 -15.07 15.50
C TYR A 361 1.44 -13.82 14.70
N THR A 362 1.36 -13.91 13.39
CA THR A 362 1.48 -12.75 12.47
C THR A 362 0.52 -11.63 12.86
N MET A 363 -0.71 -11.97 13.28
CA MET A 363 -1.69 -11.02 13.80
C MET A 363 -1.20 -10.36 15.11
N TYR A 364 -0.73 -11.13 16.09
CA TYR A 364 -0.27 -10.57 17.37
C TYR A 364 0.95 -9.68 17.22
N ILE A 365 1.92 -10.05 16.38
CA ILE A 365 3.08 -9.19 16.08
C ILE A 365 2.61 -7.90 15.43
N SER A 366 1.67 -7.95 14.48
CA SER A 366 1.15 -6.75 13.82
C SER A 366 0.48 -5.80 14.81
N MET A 367 -0.29 -6.32 15.76
CA MET A 367 -0.92 -5.51 16.82
C MET A 367 0.13 -4.88 17.75
N ALA A 368 1.11 -5.66 18.19
CA ALA A 368 2.21 -5.15 19.02
C ALA A 368 3.03 -4.09 18.28
N GLY A 369 3.36 -4.34 17.01
CA GLY A 369 4.06 -3.39 16.15
C GLY A 369 3.30 -2.08 15.98
N ALA A 370 1.99 -2.12 15.77
CA ALA A 370 1.16 -0.92 15.67
C ALA A 370 1.14 -0.13 16.99
N ALA A 371 1.01 -0.81 18.13
CA ALA A 371 1.05 -0.16 19.44
C ALA A 371 2.41 0.51 19.71
N ILE A 372 3.50 -0.18 19.44
CA ILE A 372 4.87 0.34 19.57
C ILE A 372 5.05 1.54 18.64
N ASN A 373 4.56 1.47 17.38
CA ASN A 373 4.66 2.58 16.43
C ASN A 373 3.96 3.84 16.95
N VAL A 374 2.74 3.73 17.49
CA VAL A 374 2.00 4.86 18.06
C VAL A 374 2.77 5.49 19.23
N VAL A 375 3.32 4.66 20.14
CA VAL A 375 4.10 5.15 21.28
C VAL A 375 5.39 5.84 20.82
N LEU A 376 6.15 5.22 19.93
CA LEU A 376 7.38 5.82 19.40
C LEU A 376 7.10 7.11 18.63
N ASN A 377 6.04 7.14 17.82
CA ASN A 377 5.62 8.35 17.11
C ASN A 377 5.23 9.46 18.07
N TYR A 378 4.46 9.14 19.12
CA TYR A 378 4.07 10.15 20.10
C TYR A 378 5.30 10.86 20.73
N PHE A 379 6.25 10.09 21.25
CA PHE A 379 7.46 10.68 21.84
C PHE A 379 8.37 11.29 20.78
N GLY A 380 8.57 10.62 19.64
CA GLY A 380 9.40 11.14 18.55
C GLY A 380 8.89 12.49 18.03
N ILE A 381 7.61 12.60 17.71
CA ILE A 381 7.01 13.84 17.21
C ILE A 381 7.04 14.94 18.28
N LYS A 382 6.73 14.59 19.53
CA LYS A 382 6.69 15.55 20.64
C LYS A 382 8.03 16.22 20.89
N TYR A 383 9.14 15.46 20.81
CA TYR A 383 10.47 15.98 21.17
C TYR A 383 11.31 16.42 19.96
N PHE A 384 11.07 15.86 18.78
CA PHE A 384 11.92 16.07 17.59
C PHE A 384 11.13 16.55 16.36
N GLY A 385 9.83 16.82 16.50
CA GLY A 385 8.99 17.29 15.41
C GLY A 385 8.58 16.20 14.41
N PHE A 386 7.91 16.61 13.33
CA PHE A 386 7.24 15.68 12.40
C PHE A 386 8.21 14.75 11.64
N ILE A 387 9.46 15.18 11.41
CA ILE A 387 10.46 14.35 10.72
C ILE A 387 10.76 13.07 11.51
N ALA A 388 10.67 13.14 12.84
CA ALA A 388 10.90 11.99 13.71
C ALA A 388 9.93 10.82 13.43
N ALA A 389 8.73 11.08 12.95
CA ALA A 389 7.77 10.03 12.60
C ALA A 389 8.32 9.06 11.53
N ALA A 390 9.14 9.54 10.62
CA ALA A 390 9.80 8.69 9.62
C ALA A 390 10.85 7.77 10.26
N TYR A 391 11.62 8.28 11.23
CA TYR A 391 12.62 7.50 11.96
C TYR A 391 11.99 6.47 12.89
N THR A 392 10.98 6.86 13.65
CA THR A 392 10.26 5.95 14.56
C THR A 392 9.56 4.83 13.80
N THR A 393 8.99 5.13 12.63
CA THR A 393 8.41 4.11 11.74
C THR A 393 9.49 3.17 11.17
N ALA A 394 10.66 3.68 10.78
CA ALA A 394 11.78 2.83 10.35
C ALA A 394 12.27 1.89 11.46
N ILE A 395 12.42 2.40 12.69
CA ILE A 395 12.78 1.60 13.87
C ILE A 395 11.72 0.53 14.13
N CYS A 396 10.44 0.89 14.03
CA CYS A 396 9.34 -0.03 14.21
C CYS A 396 9.38 -1.17 13.17
N PHE A 397 9.61 -0.89 11.89
CA PHE A 397 9.77 -1.93 10.87
C PHE A 397 11.02 -2.77 11.06
N ALA A 398 12.13 -2.22 11.57
CA ALA A 398 13.31 -3.00 11.94
C ALA A 398 13.02 -3.99 13.08
N ALA A 399 12.34 -3.52 14.15
CA ALA A 399 11.89 -4.37 15.25
C ALA A 399 10.90 -5.45 14.77
N PHE A 400 9.96 -5.06 13.91
CA PHE A 400 8.98 -5.96 13.31
C PHE A 400 9.67 -7.07 12.50
N THR A 401 10.68 -6.73 11.69
CA THR A 401 11.52 -7.67 10.96
C THR A 401 12.22 -8.65 11.90
N TYR A 402 12.74 -8.16 13.04
CA TYR A 402 13.41 -9.00 14.02
C TYR A 402 12.44 -10.00 14.68
N PHE A 403 11.25 -9.57 15.07
CA PHE A 403 10.24 -10.44 15.68
C PHE A 403 9.75 -11.51 14.70
N HIS A 404 9.50 -11.17 13.46
CA HIS A 404 9.12 -12.15 12.43
C HIS A 404 10.26 -13.14 12.17
N TYR A 405 11.51 -12.68 12.07
CA TYR A 405 12.67 -13.55 11.91
C TYR A 405 12.79 -14.56 13.04
N THR A 406 12.72 -14.09 14.29
CA THR A 406 12.89 -14.98 15.47
C THR A 406 11.78 -16.01 15.58
N TYR A 407 10.55 -15.60 15.33
CA TYR A 407 9.42 -16.53 15.35
C TYR A 407 9.49 -17.55 14.20
N MET A 408 9.66 -17.08 12.98
CA MET A 408 9.80 -17.94 11.81
C MET A 408 10.92 -18.97 12.02
N SER A 409 12.11 -18.53 12.47
CA SER A 409 13.24 -19.43 12.73
C SER A 409 12.91 -20.51 13.77
N LYS A 410 12.21 -20.12 14.85
CA LYS A 410 11.75 -21.06 15.87
C LYS A 410 10.78 -22.10 15.28
N ARG A 411 9.80 -21.65 14.48
CA ARG A 411 8.78 -22.54 13.90
C ARG A 411 9.36 -23.50 12.85
N VAL A 412 10.27 -23.03 12.01
CA VAL A 412 10.93 -23.91 11.05
C VAL A 412 11.80 -24.94 11.77
N LYS A 413 12.51 -24.55 12.83
CA LYS A 413 13.27 -25.51 13.68
C LYS A 413 12.36 -26.58 14.27
N GLU A 414 11.20 -26.20 14.80
CA GLU A 414 10.23 -27.13 15.41
C GLU A 414 9.62 -28.10 14.39
N LYS A 415 9.32 -27.62 13.18
CA LYS A 415 8.61 -28.42 12.14
C LYS A 415 9.55 -29.25 11.28
N GLU A 416 10.73 -28.76 10.98
CA GLU A 416 11.65 -29.37 10.01
C GLU A 416 12.93 -29.92 10.66
N ASN A 417 13.10 -29.71 11.98
CA ASN A 417 14.29 -30.14 12.75
C ASN A 417 15.60 -29.56 12.17
N ILE A 418 15.60 -28.29 11.76
CA ILE A 418 16.74 -27.56 11.17
C ILE A 418 17.17 -26.45 12.11
N ASP A 419 18.46 -26.40 12.46
CA ASP A 419 18.97 -25.39 13.39
C ASP A 419 18.98 -23.98 12.84
N VAL A 420 19.30 -23.80 11.57
CA VAL A 420 19.37 -22.48 10.90
C VAL A 420 18.73 -22.58 9.52
N PHE A 421 17.63 -21.88 9.34
CA PHE A 421 16.98 -21.74 8.05
C PHE A 421 17.47 -20.49 7.30
N PHE A 422 17.22 -19.30 7.87
CA PHE A 422 17.78 -18.04 7.39
C PHE A 422 18.98 -17.62 8.25
N ASN A 423 20.06 -17.19 7.59
CA ASN A 423 21.20 -16.62 8.31
C ASN A 423 20.89 -15.17 8.73
N GLY A 424 20.23 -14.98 9.87
CA GLY A 424 19.81 -13.68 10.37
C GLY A 424 20.91 -12.63 10.41
N LYS A 425 22.15 -13.02 10.78
CA LYS A 425 23.29 -12.09 10.79
C LYS A 425 23.49 -11.39 9.44
N ARG A 426 23.31 -12.11 8.31
CA ARG A 426 23.45 -11.53 6.96
C ARG A 426 22.37 -10.50 6.68
N TYR A 427 21.11 -10.80 7.00
CA TYR A 427 19.98 -9.90 6.76
C TYR A 427 20.07 -8.63 7.60
N PHE A 428 20.35 -8.77 8.89
CA PHE A 428 20.49 -7.61 9.78
C PHE A 428 21.72 -6.78 9.44
N LEU A 429 22.81 -7.39 9.00
CA LEU A 429 23.98 -6.67 8.50
C LEU A 429 23.65 -5.89 7.21
N ILE A 430 22.93 -6.49 6.26
CA ILE A 430 22.44 -5.80 5.05
C ILE A 430 21.55 -4.62 5.44
N GLY A 431 20.59 -4.83 6.34
CA GLY A 431 19.71 -3.76 6.83
C GLY A 431 20.47 -2.64 7.51
N PHE A 432 21.43 -2.97 8.37
CA PHE A 432 22.27 -1.98 9.06
C PHE A 432 23.13 -1.16 8.08
N ILE A 433 23.87 -1.84 7.19
CA ILE A 433 24.68 -1.17 6.17
C ILE A 433 23.84 -0.26 5.29
N THR A 434 22.67 -0.75 4.83
CA THR A 434 21.74 0.05 4.03
C THR A 434 21.28 1.28 4.80
N SER A 435 20.94 1.14 6.08
CA SER A 435 20.50 2.25 6.92
C SER A 435 21.60 3.29 7.08
N VAL A 436 22.83 2.88 7.38
CA VAL A 436 23.98 3.77 7.50
C VAL A 436 24.24 4.51 6.17
N LEU A 437 24.24 3.79 5.04
CA LEU A 437 24.47 4.40 3.72
C LEU A 437 23.35 5.38 3.36
N CYS A 438 22.06 5.03 3.55
CA CYS A 438 20.93 5.91 3.25
C CYS A 438 20.97 7.18 4.10
N LEU A 439 21.32 7.09 5.39
CA LEU A 439 21.45 8.26 6.25
C LEU A 439 22.68 9.10 5.91
N SER A 440 23.82 8.45 5.57
CA SER A 440 25.05 9.17 5.19
C SER A 440 24.87 9.98 3.88
N VAL A 441 24.03 9.49 2.96
CA VAL A 441 23.69 10.20 1.71
C VAL A 441 23.08 11.58 2.01
N MET A 442 22.39 11.78 3.12
CA MET A 442 21.83 13.09 3.51
C MET A 442 22.91 14.17 3.63
N LEU A 443 24.12 13.79 4.07
CA LEU A 443 25.25 14.72 4.14
C LEU A 443 25.72 15.19 2.77
N LEU A 444 25.37 14.44 1.72
CA LEU A 444 25.75 14.71 0.34
C LEU A 444 24.67 15.48 -0.45
N TYR A 445 23.58 15.89 0.17
CA TYR A 445 22.50 16.60 -0.53
C TYR A 445 22.94 17.92 -1.14
N GLY A 446 23.91 18.61 -0.53
CA GLY A 446 24.54 19.80 -1.08
C GLY A 446 25.56 19.53 -2.21
N TYR A 447 25.93 18.27 -2.46
CA TYR A 447 26.99 17.88 -3.42
C TYR A 447 26.45 16.96 -4.52
N PRO A 448 25.70 17.46 -5.51
CA PRO A 448 25.03 16.63 -6.51
C PRO A 448 26.01 15.79 -7.34
N LEU A 449 27.19 16.32 -7.66
CA LEU A 449 28.20 15.60 -8.43
C LEU A 449 28.63 14.28 -7.75
N ILE A 450 28.87 14.32 -6.44
CA ILE A 450 29.27 13.12 -5.66
C ILE A 450 28.14 12.08 -5.71
N ARG A 451 26.89 12.50 -5.53
CA ARG A 451 25.74 11.61 -5.59
C ARG A 451 25.57 10.95 -6.96
N TYR A 452 25.79 11.71 -8.05
CA TYR A 452 25.72 11.17 -9.41
C TYR A 452 26.86 10.20 -9.71
N ILE A 453 28.08 10.43 -9.17
CA ILE A 453 29.18 9.46 -9.24
C ILE A 453 28.80 8.17 -8.53
N ILE A 454 28.23 8.24 -7.32
CA ILE A 454 27.77 7.04 -6.58
C ILE A 454 26.72 6.27 -7.41
N ILE A 455 25.77 6.97 -8.02
CA ILE A 455 24.73 6.36 -8.88
C ILE A 455 25.40 5.68 -10.09
N ALA A 456 26.30 6.38 -10.77
CA ALA A 456 27.00 5.84 -11.95
C ALA A 456 27.81 4.58 -11.60
N VAL A 457 28.54 4.59 -10.48
CA VAL A 457 29.30 3.44 -9.99
C VAL A 457 28.35 2.26 -9.67
N ALA A 458 27.25 2.51 -8.98
CA ALA A 458 26.28 1.46 -8.66
C ALA A 458 25.64 0.84 -9.93
N ILE A 459 25.34 1.66 -10.95
CA ILE A 459 24.84 1.19 -12.25
C ILE A 459 25.90 0.36 -12.98
N LEU A 460 27.15 0.80 -12.99
CA LEU A 460 28.25 0.05 -13.59
C LEU A 460 28.45 -1.32 -12.91
N ILE A 461 28.44 -1.35 -11.59
CA ILE A 461 28.50 -2.62 -10.83
C ILE A 461 27.31 -3.52 -11.22
N GLY A 462 26.10 -2.97 -11.25
CA GLY A 462 24.91 -3.72 -11.68
C GLY A 462 25.04 -4.27 -13.11
N TRP A 463 25.65 -3.51 -14.01
CA TRP A 463 25.89 -3.93 -15.39
C TRP A 463 26.91 -5.05 -15.49
N PHE A 464 27.99 -5.01 -14.70
CA PHE A 464 28.94 -6.14 -14.61
C PHE A 464 28.28 -7.42 -14.11
N PHE A 465 27.34 -7.30 -13.16
CA PHE A 465 26.60 -8.44 -12.61
C PHE A 465 25.31 -8.79 -13.37
N LYS A 466 25.02 -8.14 -14.51
CA LYS A 466 23.77 -8.34 -15.28
C LYS A 466 23.45 -9.79 -15.62
N ASN A 467 24.48 -10.59 -15.93
CA ASN A 467 24.31 -12.01 -16.26
C ASN A 467 23.86 -12.84 -15.04
N LYS A 468 24.42 -12.55 -13.85
CA LYS A 468 23.99 -13.15 -12.58
C LYS A 468 22.58 -12.73 -12.24
N ILE A 469 22.25 -11.44 -12.36
CA ILE A 469 20.90 -10.90 -12.11
C ILE A 469 19.89 -11.50 -13.10
N SER A 470 20.24 -11.60 -14.38
CA SER A 470 19.41 -12.24 -15.40
C SER A 470 19.18 -13.74 -15.11
N MET A 471 20.19 -14.45 -14.62
CA MET A 471 20.07 -15.86 -14.24
C MET A 471 19.10 -16.02 -13.07
N ILE A 472 19.22 -15.21 -12.02
CA ILE A 472 18.30 -15.16 -10.88
C ILE A 472 16.87 -14.93 -11.35
N TRP A 473 16.66 -13.93 -12.23
CA TRP A 473 15.36 -13.60 -12.78
C TRP A 473 14.77 -14.72 -13.65
N ARG A 474 15.61 -15.44 -14.38
CA ARG A 474 15.22 -16.63 -15.14
C ARG A 474 14.84 -17.81 -14.25
N THR A 475 15.53 -17.99 -13.12
CA THR A 475 15.24 -19.05 -12.15
C THR A 475 13.87 -18.83 -11.49
N ILE A 476 13.53 -17.58 -11.17
CA ILE A 476 12.20 -17.22 -10.63
C ILE A 476 11.09 -17.31 -11.69
N LYS A 477 11.42 -17.06 -12.99
CA LYS A 477 10.44 -17.09 -14.10
C LYS A 477 10.25 -18.45 -14.78
N ARG A 478 11.11 -19.43 -14.49
CA ARG A 478 10.98 -20.77 -15.11
C ARG A 478 9.75 -21.48 -14.54
N LYS A 479 8.63 -21.08 -15.13
CA LYS A 479 7.45 -21.88 -15.53
C LYS A 479 6.77 -21.22 -16.69
#